data_ab2d270e9703d436bdd44eac5f978332
#
_entry.id   ab2d270e9703d436bdd44eac5f978332
#
_cell.length_a   1.000
_cell.length_b   1.000
_cell.length_c   1.000
_cell.angle_alpha   90.00
_cell.angle_beta   90.00
_cell.angle_gamma   90.00
#
_symmetry.space_group_name_H-M   'P 1'
#
loop_
_entity.id
_entity.type
_entity.pdbx_description
1 polymer ?
#
loop_
_entity_poly.entity_id
_entity_poly.type
_entity_poly.pdbx_seq_one_letter_code
_entity_poly.pdbx_strand_id
1 'polypeptide(L)'
;MEKNKEKIIVVILFFIIIAVTFYELLSGNKVLVSGDTLSPIAIKKAVSNSIVHNGSYPLWSPWLLGGMPTIHSLLNISDSYYLHKFYLSIIHLFDLAWIWNFLLHMIFGSFGMFKLLQFLQISRYSSFIVSSSFFIMPYMTAMLVH
;
A
#
# COMPACT_ATOMS: atom_id res chain seq x y z
N MET A 1 28.73 13.68 -7.16
CA MET A 1 28.41 12.35 -7.72
C MET A 1 28.31 11.27 -6.65
N GLU A 2 29.18 11.20 -5.68
CA GLU A 2 29.22 10.17 -4.63
C GLU A 2 27.95 10.14 -3.75
N LYS A 3 27.46 11.29 -3.32
CA LYS A 3 26.25 11.43 -2.46
C LYS A 3 24.95 10.91 -3.11
N ASN A 4 24.88 10.86 -4.45
CA ASN A 4 23.71 10.30 -5.14
C ASN A 4 23.80 8.78 -5.28
N LYS A 5 25.02 8.22 -5.43
CA LYS A 5 25.23 6.78 -5.46
C LYS A 5 24.81 6.13 -4.14
N GLU A 6 25.13 6.77 -3.01
CA GLU A 6 24.74 6.27 -1.68
C GLU A 6 23.22 6.22 -1.49
N LYS A 7 22.49 7.21 -1.97
CA LYS A 7 21.02 7.21 -1.90
C LYS A 7 20.41 6.05 -2.69
N ILE A 8 20.95 5.80 -3.87
CA ILE A 8 20.52 4.69 -4.73
C ILE A 8 20.79 3.36 -4.03
N ILE A 9 21.96 3.19 -3.42
CA ILE A 9 22.30 1.97 -2.67
C ILE A 9 21.32 1.73 -1.52
N VAL A 10 20.98 2.77 -0.75
CA VAL A 10 20.01 2.66 0.35
C VAL A 10 18.63 2.23 -0.16
N VAL A 11 18.17 2.80 -1.26
CA VAL A 11 16.87 2.40 -1.86
C VAL A 11 16.92 0.96 -2.34
N ILE A 12 18.00 0.53 -3.00
CA ILE A 12 18.19 -0.86 -3.43
C ILE A 12 18.17 -1.82 -2.24
N LEU A 13 18.85 -1.47 -1.15
CA LEU A 13 18.84 -2.28 0.07
C LEU A 13 17.45 -2.39 0.68
N PHE A 14 16.65 -1.32 0.69
CA PHE A 14 15.26 -1.40 1.11
C PHE A 14 14.44 -2.34 0.22
N PHE A 15 14.61 -2.28 -1.09
CA PHE A 15 13.96 -3.22 -2.01
C PHE A 15 14.36 -4.67 -1.73
N ILE A 16 15.63 -4.95 -1.46
CA ILE A 16 16.11 -6.30 -1.14
C ILE A 16 15.47 -6.79 0.16
N ILE A 17 15.45 -5.98 1.22
CA ILE A 17 14.84 -6.36 2.51
C ILE A 17 13.36 -6.70 2.30
N ILE A 18 12.63 -5.87 1.57
CA ILE A 18 11.21 -6.12 1.27
C ILE A 18 11.03 -7.38 0.44
N ALA A 19 11.83 -7.56 -0.61
CA ALA A 19 11.73 -8.73 -1.46
C ALA A 19 11.97 -10.03 -0.67
N VAL A 20 12.92 -10.03 0.25
CA VAL A 20 13.18 -11.19 1.12
C VAL A 20 12.06 -11.40 2.13
N THR A 21 11.59 -10.33 2.79
CA THR A 21 10.57 -10.41 3.84
C THR A 21 9.21 -10.85 3.28
N PHE A 22 8.84 -10.36 2.10
CA PHE A 22 7.53 -10.59 1.49
C PHE A 22 7.60 -11.49 0.24
N TYR A 23 8.65 -12.31 0.12
CA TYR A 23 8.88 -13.17 -1.04
C TYR A 23 7.67 -14.02 -1.43
N GLU A 24 7.01 -14.64 -0.46
CA GLU A 24 5.84 -15.49 -0.71
C GLU A 24 4.64 -14.73 -1.28
N LEU A 25 4.45 -13.48 -0.87
CA LEU A 25 3.39 -12.61 -1.38
C LEU A 25 3.74 -12.06 -2.76
N LEU A 26 5.01 -11.75 -2.98
CA LEU A 26 5.49 -11.24 -4.27
C LEU A 26 5.50 -12.30 -5.36
N SER A 27 5.68 -13.57 -5.00
CA SER A 27 5.62 -14.69 -5.94
C SER A 27 4.21 -14.95 -6.49
N GLY A 28 3.18 -14.30 -5.96
CA GLY A 28 1.78 -14.49 -6.36
C GLY A 28 1.14 -15.81 -5.91
N ASN A 29 1.90 -16.64 -5.19
CA ASN A 29 1.43 -17.95 -4.73
C ASN A 29 0.53 -17.88 -3.49
N LYS A 30 0.58 -16.75 -2.76
CA LYS A 30 -0.22 -16.52 -1.56
C LYS A 30 -0.90 -15.16 -1.64
N VAL A 31 -2.13 -15.12 -1.16
CA VAL A 31 -2.91 -13.89 -1.03
C VAL A 31 -3.25 -13.73 0.45
N LEU A 32 -3.04 -12.53 0.97
CA LEU A 32 -3.50 -12.19 2.30
C LEU A 32 -5.02 -12.06 2.29
N VAL A 33 -5.70 -12.90 3.06
CA VAL A 33 -7.15 -12.90 3.19
C VAL A 33 -7.51 -12.73 4.64
N SER A 34 -8.21 -11.64 4.96
CA SER A 34 -8.85 -11.42 6.27
C SER A 34 -10.33 -11.13 6.08
N GLY A 35 -11.11 -11.19 7.17
CA GLY A 35 -12.52 -10.79 7.16
C GLY A 35 -12.69 -9.36 6.64
N ASP A 36 -11.78 -8.47 7.04
CA ASP A 36 -11.81 -7.06 6.67
C ASP A 36 -11.41 -6.80 5.20
N THR A 37 -10.69 -7.72 4.57
CA THR A 37 -10.37 -7.65 3.14
C THR A 37 -11.51 -8.21 2.27
N LEU A 38 -12.22 -9.23 2.74
CA LEU A 38 -13.31 -9.84 1.99
C LEU A 38 -14.54 -8.95 1.91
N SER A 39 -14.87 -8.25 3.01
CA SER A 39 -16.02 -7.37 3.08
C SER A 39 -15.98 -6.23 2.04
N PRO A 40 -14.91 -5.45 1.92
CA PRO A 40 -14.77 -4.44 0.87
C PRO A 40 -14.86 -5.02 -0.56
N ILE A 41 -14.31 -6.22 -0.81
CA ILE A 41 -14.38 -6.87 -2.12
C ILE A 41 -15.83 -7.20 -2.47
N ALA A 42 -16.59 -7.77 -1.53
CA ALA A 42 -18.00 -8.09 -1.75
C ALA A 42 -18.83 -6.84 -2.03
N ILE A 43 -18.61 -5.78 -1.26
CA ILE A 43 -19.31 -4.50 -1.44
C ILE A 43 -18.94 -3.85 -2.78
N LYS A 44 -17.66 -3.85 -3.16
CA LYS A 44 -17.18 -3.35 -4.46
C LYS A 44 -17.87 -4.09 -5.61
N LYS A 45 -18.03 -5.40 -5.50
CA LYS A 45 -18.75 -6.20 -6.50
C LYS A 45 -20.23 -5.83 -6.56
N ALA A 46 -20.88 -5.63 -5.41
CA ALA A 46 -22.29 -5.21 -5.35
C ALA A 46 -22.50 -3.82 -5.97
N VAL A 47 -21.60 -2.86 -5.69
CA VAL A 47 -21.62 -1.53 -6.31
C VAL A 47 -21.40 -1.63 -7.84
N SER A 48 -20.41 -2.41 -8.28
CA SER A 48 -20.15 -2.63 -9.70
C SER A 48 -21.38 -3.20 -10.43
N ASN A 49 -22.04 -4.18 -9.86
CA ASN A 49 -23.27 -4.76 -10.41
C ASN A 49 -24.39 -3.68 -10.48
N SER A 50 -24.53 -2.84 -9.45
CA SER A 50 -25.51 -1.75 -9.44
C SER A 50 -25.24 -0.73 -10.55
N ILE A 51 -23.96 -0.40 -10.82
CA ILE A 51 -23.58 0.49 -11.92
C ILE A 51 -23.95 -0.14 -13.26
N VAL A 52 -23.70 -1.42 -13.46
CA VAL A 52 -24.04 -2.13 -14.69
C VAL A 52 -25.54 -2.13 -14.95
N HIS A 53 -26.35 -2.34 -13.89
CA HIS A 53 -27.82 -2.38 -14.04
C HIS A 53 -28.46 -1.01 -14.16
N ASN A 54 -27.97 -0.01 -13.43
CA ASN A 54 -28.62 1.30 -13.32
C ASN A 54 -27.94 2.39 -14.17
N GLY A 55 -26.80 2.10 -14.78
CA GLY A 55 -26.02 3.05 -15.58
C GLY A 55 -25.37 4.19 -14.79
N SER A 56 -25.48 4.18 -13.45
CA SER A 56 -24.94 5.23 -12.58
C SER A 56 -24.41 4.68 -11.28
N TYR A 57 -23.46 5.41 -10.68
CA TYR A 57 -22.90 5.07 -9.38
C TYR A 57 -23.97 5.23 -8.28
N PRO A 58 -24.21 4.19 -7.45
CA PRO A 58 -25.22 4.30 -6.40
C PRO A 58 -24.75 5.26 -5.31
N LEU A 59 -25.55 6.25 -4.98
CA LEU A 59 -25.26 7.20 -3.89
C LEU A 59 -25.53 6.62 -2.51
N TRP A 60 -26.26 5.50 -2.44
CA TRP A 60 -26.63 4.81 -1.22
C TRP A 60 -26.28 3.34 -1.31
N SER A 61 -25.62 2.81 -0.28
CA SER A 61 -25.28 1.40 -0.14
C SER A 61 -26.20 0.75 0.91
N PRO A 62 -27.17 -0.07 0.51
CA PRO A 62 -28.08 -0.72 1.45
C PRO A 62 -27.44 -1.91 2.18
N TRP A 63 -26.27 -2.35 1.71
CA TRP A 63 -25.63 -3.58 2.21
C TRP A 63 -24.75 -3.39 3.44
N LEU A 64 -24.51 -2.14 3.86
CA LEU A 64 -23.67 -1.80 5.00
C LEU A 64 -24.53 -1.19 6.11
N LEU A 65 -24.46 -1.77 7.31
CA LEU A 65 -25.07 -1.23 8.55
C LEU A 65 -26.55 -0.82 8.40
N GLY A 66 -27.30 -1.51 7.55
CA GLY A 66 -28.70 -1.14 7.26
C GLY A 66 -28.88 0.01 6.27
N GLY A 67 -27.79 0.47 5.69
CA GLY A 67 -27.74 1.52 4.65
C GLY A 67 -26.91 2.72 5.06
N MET A 68 -25.99 3.12 4.18
CA MET A 68 -25.16 4.31 4.36
C MET A 68 -24.83 4.98 3.01
N PRO A 69 -24.49 6.28 3.01
CA PRO A 69 -24.00 6.94 1.79
C PRO A 69 -22.72 6.28 1.27
N THR A 70 -22.66 5.96 -0.02
CA THR A 70 -21.49 5.31 -0.64
C THR A 70 -20.23 6.17 -0.63
N ILE A 71 -20.38 7.49 -0.57
CA ILE A 71 -19.27 8.45 -0.46
C ILE A 71 -18.43 8.20 0.82
N HIS A 72 -19.06 7.77 1.90
CA HIS A 72 -18.39 7.46 3.16
C HIS A 72 -18.01 5.97 3.28
N SER A 73 -18.42 5.14 2.33
CA SER A 73 -17.96 3.76 2.28
C SER A 73 -16.50 3.75 1.82
N LEU A 74 -15.70 2.87 2.42
CA LEU A 74 -14.27 2.65 2.12
C LEU A 74 -13.97 2.36 0.64
N LEU A 75 -15.00 2.26 -0.19
CA LEU A 75 -14.92 1.93 -1.61
C LEU A 75 -14.35 3.05 -2.50
N ASN A 76 -14.42 4.31 -2.06
CA ASN A 76 -13.96 5.46 -2.84
C ASN A 76 -12.63 6.04 -2.40
N ILE A 77 -11.98 5.48 -1.40
CA ILE A 77 -10.69 5.99 -0.90
C ILE A 77 -9.62 5.92 -2.00
N SER A 78 -9.69 4.91 -2.87
CA SER A 78 -8.74 4.75 -3.98
C SER A 78 -8.82 5.87 -5.02
N ASP A 79 -9.99 6.48 -5.23
CA ASP A 79 -10.16 7.47 -6.29
C ASP A 79 -9.84 8.91 -5.87
N SER A 80 -9.80 9.19 -4.58
CA SER A 80 -9.59 10.54 -4.04
C SER A 80 -8.14 10.86 -3.68
N TYR A 81 -7.27 9.86 -3.55
CA TYR A 81 -5.90 10.05 -3.08
C TYR A 81 -4.89 10.02 -4.24
N TYR A 82 -4.32 11.19 -4.57
CA TYR A 82 -3.41 11.34 -5.73
C TYR A 82 -2.18 10.43 -5.70
N LEU A 83 -1.58 10.24 -4.54
CA LEU A 83 -0.40 9.39 -4.40
C LEU A 83 -0.73 7.93 -4.69
N HIS A 84 -1.89 7.48 -4.26
CA HIS A 84 -2.40 6.14 -4.54
C HIS A 84 -2.62 5.91 -6.04
N LYS A 85 -3.19 6.89 -6.77
CA LYS A 85 -3.33 6.81 -8.24
C LYS A 85 -1.99 6.69 -8.95
N PHE A 86 -0.97 7.41 -8.49
CA PHE A 86 0.37 7.31 -9.03
C PHE A 86 0.93 5.89 -8.89
N TYR A 87 0.83 5.29 -7.70
CA TYR A 87 1.28 3.92 -7.49
C TYR A 87 0.46 2.89 -8.26
N LEU A 88 -0.85 3.07 -8.36
CA LEU A 88 -1.70 2.21 -9.18
C LEU A 88 -1.32 2.28 -10.67
N SER A 89 -0.98 3.46 -11.18
CA SER A 89 -0.53 3.60 -12.56
C SER A 89 0.77 2.83 -12.82
N ILE A 90 1.71 2.84 -11.87
CA ILE A 90 2.94 2.03 -11.96
C ILE A 90 2.61 0.54 -11.95
N ILE A 91 1.74 0.10 -11.04
CA ILE A 91 1.32 -1.30 -10.91
C ILE A 91 0.69 -1.79 -12.22
N HIS A 92 -0.22 -1.02 -12.79
CA HIS A 92 -0.87 -1.35 -14.05
C HIS A 92 0.09 -1.33 -15.24
N LEU A 93 1.05 -0.39 -15.28
CA LEU A 93 2.03 -0.30 -16.35
C LEU A 93 2.94 -1.52 -16.42
N PHE A 94 3.28 -2.11 -15.27
CA PHE A 94 4.18 -3.26 -15.16
C PHE A 94 3.47 -4.57 -14.85
N ASP A 95 2.13 -4.59 -14.88
CA ASP A 95 1.31 -5.76 -14.51
C ASP A 95 1.72 -6.40 -13.18
N LEU A 96 2.01 -5.56 -12.20
CA LEU A 96 2.46 -5.99 -10.88
C LEU A 96 1.29 -6.42 -10.01
N ALA A 97 1.51 -7.39 -9.12
CA ALA A 97 0.54 -7.77 -8.11
C ALA A 97 0.14 -6.57 -7.23
N TRP A 98 -1.12 -6.50 -6.81
CA TRP A 98 -1.68 -5.39 -6.02
C TRP A 98 -0.89 -5.10 -4.73
N ILE A 99 -0.26 -6.10 -4.15
CA ILE A 99 0.60 -5.96 -2.96
C ILE A 99 1.71 -4.92 -3.14
N TRP A 100 2.18 -4.70 -4.39
CA TRP A 100 3.20 -3.70 -4.69
C TRP A 100 2.77 -2.26 -4.33
N ASN A 101 1.47 -1.97 -4.38
CA ASN A 101 0.96 -0.68 -3.94
C ASN A 101 1.36 -0.40 -2.49
N PHE A 102 1.16 -1.38 -1.61
CA PHE A 102 1.52 -1.25 -0.20
C PHE A 102 3.03 -1.21 0.01
N LEU A 103 3.77 -2.10 -0.66
CA LEU A 103 5.22 -2.17 -0.54
C LEU A 103 5.91 -0.88 -0.99
N LEU A 104 5.42 -0.24 -2.05
CA LEU A 104 5.91 1.06 -2.51
C LEU A 104 5.71 2.16 -1.45
N HIS A 105 4.57 2.18 -0.77
CA HIS A 105 4.35 3.11 0.34
C HIS A 105 5.31 2.85 1.51
N MET A 106 5.56 1.59 1.84
CA MET A 106 6.53 1.23 2.88
C MET A 106 7.94 1.68 2.51
N ILE A 107 8.38 1.48 1.27
CA ILE A 107 9.69 1.94 0.78
C ILE A 107 9.78 3.47 0.90
N PHE A 108 8.74 4.17 0.43
CA PHE A 108 8.70 5.63 0.48
C PHE A 108 8.76 6.14 1.92
N GLY A 109 7.98 5.56 2.84
CA GLY A 109 7.98 5.91 4.26
C GLY A 109 9.34 5.67 4.92
N SER A 110 9.97 4.53 4.65
CA SER A 110 11.29 4.22 5.21
C SER A 110 12.38 5.09 4.66
N PHE A 111 12.33 5.43 3.37
CA PHE A 111 13.25 6.39 2.80
C PHE A 111 13.07 7.80 3.40
N GLY A 112 11.83 8.21 3.65
CA GLY A 112 11.51 9.44 4.37
C GLY A 112 12.10 9.45 5.78
N MET A 113 11.90 8.34 6.54
CA MET A 113 12.48 8.16 7.87
C MET A 113 14.01 8.21 7.83
N PHE A 114 14.64 7.51 6.89
CA PHE A 114 16.08 7.57 6.71
C PHE A 114 16.58 9.00 6.49
N LYS A 115 15.88 9.78 5.67
CA LYS A 115 16.21 11.20 5.42
C LYS A 115 16.04 12.07 6.65
N LEU A 116 14.98 11.87 7.41
CA LEU A 116 14.72 12.57 8.65
C LEU A 116 15.84 12.31 9.67
N LEU A 117 16.23 11.05 9.85
CA LEU A 117 17.31 10.69 10.78
C LEU A 117 18.67 11.27 10.35
N GLN A 118 18.93 11.32 9.03
CA GLN A 118 20.12 11.99 8.50
C GLN A 118 20.08 13.51 8.76
N PHE A 119 18.93 14.15 8.65
CA PHE A 119 18.75 15.57 8.97
C PHE A 119 19.00 15.83 10.47
N LEU A 120 18.61 14.92 11.34
CA LEU A 120 18.87 14.94 12.77
C LEU A 120 20.33 14.55 13.14
N GLN A 121 21.22 14.45 12.13
CA GLN A 121 22.65 14.13 12.29
C GLN A 121 22.93 12.77 12.92
N ILE A 122 21.99 11.84 12.86
CA ILE A 122 22.18 10.45 13.31
C ILE A 122 23.08 9.73 12.31
N SER A 123 23.94 8.83 12.81
CA SER A 123 24.86 8.07 11.97
C SER A 123 24.11 7.31 10.86
N ARG A 124 24.76 7.14 9.70
CA ARG A 124 24.12 6.47 8.53
C ARG A 124 23.70 5.05 8.82
N TYR A 125 24.53 4.31 9.54
CA TYR A 125 24.22 2.92 9.90
C TYR A 125 23.00 2.85 10.81
N SER A 126 22.98 3.67 11.88
CA SER A 126 21.84 3.75 12.79
C SER A 126 20.56 4.19 12.06
N SER A 127 20.67 5.20 11.20
CA SER A 127 19.54 5.67 10.38
C SER A 127 18.99 4.58 9.48
N PHE A 128 19.86 3.78 8.86
CA PHE A 128 19.45 2.67 8.02
C PHE A 128 18.76 1.57 8.82
N ILE A 129 19.32 1.15 9.96
CA ILE A 129 18.74 0.13 10.82
C ILE A 129 17.36 0.55 11.33
N VAL A 130 17.23 1.77 11.86
CA VAL A 130 15.96 2.29 12.36
C VAL A 130 14.92 2.40 11.23
N SER A 131 15.32 2.89 10.06
CA SER A 131 14.43 3.00 8.91
C SER A 131 14.00 1.63 8.38
N SER A 132 14.89 0.62 8.41
CA SER A 132 14.56 -0.76 8.04
C SER A 132 13.59 -1.39 9.04
N SER A 133 13.71 -1.09 10.33
CA SER A 133 12.78 -1.58 11.35
C SER A 133 11.35 -1.08 11.12
N PHE A 134 11.18 0.05 10.43
CA PHE A 134 9.87 0.57 10.06
C PHE A 134 9.05 -0.39 9.19
N PHE A 135 9.69 -1.16 8.30
CA PHE A 135 9.01 -2.19 7.50
C PHE A 135 8.54 -3.38 8.33
N ILE A 136 9.34 -3.76 9.34
CA ILE A 136 9.15 -4.99 10.12
C ILE A 136 8.24 -4.71 11.33
N MET A 137 7.84 -3.47 11.54
CA MET A 137 6.93 -3.12 12.64
C MET A 137 5.66 -3.97 12.57
N PRO A 138 5.28 -4.67 13.67
CA PRO A 138 4.07 -5.49 13.71
C PRO A 138 2.81 -4.73 13.29
N TYR A 139 2.74 -3.44 13.60
CA TYR A 139 1.64 -2.57 13.18
C TYR A 139 1.55 -2.44 11.64
N MET A 140 2.68 -2.19 10.97
CA MET A 140 2.69 -2.05 9.51
C MET A 140 2.40 -3.36 8.80
N THR A 141 2.90 -4.47 9.33
CA THR A 141 2.60 -5.80 8.78
C THR A 141 1.16 -6.23 9.07
N ALA A 142 0.60 -5.85 10.20
CA ALA A 142 -0.82 -6.09 10.51
C ALA A 142 -1.74 -5.30 9.55
N MET A 143 -1.38 -4.07 9.17
CA MET A 143 -2.14 -3.26 8.22
C MET A 143 -2.15 -3.84 6.79
N LEU A 144 -1.26 -4.78 6.45
CA LEU A 144 -1.33 -5.55 5.21
C LEU A 144 -2.57 -6.45 5.12
N VAL A 145 -3.11 -6.83 6.28
CA VAL A 145 -4.20 -7.80 6.40
C VAL A 145 -5.55 -7.09 6.57
N HIS A 146 -5.54 -5.82 7.02
CA HIS A 146 -6.71 -4.97 7.19
C HIS A 146 -6.85 -4.00 6.02
#